data_f920da706d686f2ee0cf561e5d446b61
#
_entry.id   f920da706d686f2ee0cf561e5d446b61
#
_cell.length_a   1.000
_cell.length_b   1.000
_cell.length_c   1.000
_cell.angle_alpha   90.00
_cell.angle_beta   90.00
_cell.angle_gamma   90.00
#
_symmetry.space_group_name_H-M   'P 1'
#
loop_
_entity.id
_entity.type
_entity.pdbx_description
1 polymer ?
#
loop_
_entity_poly.entity_id
_entity_poly.type
_entity_poly.pdbx_seq_one_letter_code
_entity_poly.pdbx_strand_id
1 'polypeptide(L)'
;MRFFCAMKPRKDISMQTEFDTIAAISTAPGEGAIGIVRISGEDAIRIADEVYRLKDKRLKEQPSHTIHYGHIVDPKNDEVIDEVMVTVLRAPKTFTREDVVEINCHGGIVAINRILQLVLRMGARLAEPGEFTKRAFLNGRIDLSQAEAVMDLIRAKTDKSMQMAMRQLDGELSKLIQNLRQEILNTLAQVEVNIDYPEYDDVEEMTLQLLREKTQQVSQGIRALLNTASQGKILRDGLKTAIVGRPNVGKSSLLNVLLREEKAIVTDIAGTTRDTIEEYVNVRGVPLQLIDTAGIRETDDVVERIGVERSRKALNEADFVLLILNQSEELMDEDLRLLEQTKDFKRIILLNKTDLPTKIDMDKVKKFATDSEIVTTSMLKKEGIDQLEEKIADYFFQGQMNERDATYLSNTRHIALLEKAEQALQEVANGVDMGMPVDLIQIDFTRAWDLLGEITGDTVQDELLTQLFSQFCLGK
;
A
#
# COMPACT_ATOMS: atom_id res chain seq x y z
N MET A 1 44.84 -17.61 -4.78
CA MET A 1 44.52 -18.06 -6.17
C MET A 1 43.48 -19.17 -6.13
N ARG A 2 42.26 -18.98 -6.48
CA ARG A 2 41.02 -19.78 -6.50
C ARG A 2 39.98 -19.33 -5.48
N PHE A 3 39.24 -18.26 -5.83
CA PHE A 3 37.85 -18.11 -5.42
C PHE A 3 37.16 -16.99 -6.26
N PHE A 4 37.49 -16.89 -7.54
CA PHE A 4 36.60 -16.24 -8.52
C PHE A 4 36.08 -17.33 -9.45
N CYS A 5 35.13 -18.11 -8.96
CA CYS A 5 34.31 -18.91 -9.82
C CYS A 5 33.06 -18.06 -10.09
N ALA A 6 32.91 -17.68 -11.35
CA ALA A 6 31.76 -17.00 -11.88
C ALA A 6 30.50 -17.35 -11.09
N MET A 7 29.85 -16.38 -10.48
CA MET A 7 28.45 -16.52 -10.10
C MET A 7 27.66 -16.73 -11.40
N LYS A 8 27.58 -17.99 -11.83
CA LYS A 8 26.50 -18.43 -12.68
C LYS A 8 25.21 -18.04 -11.97
N PRO A 9 24.18 -17.54 -12.70
CA PRO A 9 22.88 -17.39 -12.10
C PRO A 9 22.57 -18.71 -11.40
N ARG A 10 22.22 -18.62 -10.12
CA ARG A 10 21.85 -19.77 -9.29
C ARG A 10 20.70 -20.52 -9.96
N LYS A 11 21.04 -21.54 -10.72
CA LYS A 11 20.12 -22.53 -11.30
C LYS A 11 19.85 -23.71 -10.37
N ASP A 12 20.34 -23.66 -9.12
CA ASP A 12 20.22 -24.77 -8.17
C ASP A 12 19.77 -24.30 -6.77
N ILE A 13 18.75 -23.45 -6.70
CA ILE A 13 17.75 -23.60 -5.66
C ILE A 13 16.69 -24.46 -6.33
N SER A 14 16.60 -25.72 -5.95
CA SER A 14 15.45 -26.56 -6.24
C SER A 14 14.26 -26.02 -5.40
N MET A 15 13.76 -24.83 -5.72
CA MET A 15 12.34 -24.62 -5.68
C MET A 15 11.80 -25.65 -6.65
N GLN A 16 11.18 -26.68 -6.15
CA GLN A 16 10.06 -27.26 -6.85
C GLN A 16 9.07 -26.10 -6.98
N THR A 17 9.28 -25.23 -7.95
CA THR A 17 8.21 -24.46 -8.56
C THR A 17 7.28 -25.56 -9.02
N GLU A 18 6.22 -25.77 -8.26
CA GLU A 18 5.11 -26.59 -8.69
C GLU A 18 4.67 -25.94 -9.99
N PHE A 19 5.09 -26.54 -11.11
CA PHE A 19 4.69 -26.14 -12.47
C PHE A 19 3.23 -26.55 -12.73
N ASP A 20 2.41 -26.59 -11.66
CA ASP A 20 0.99 -26.89 -11.74
C ASP A 20 0.20 -25.70 -12.33
N THR A 21 -0.92 -26.01 -12.93
CA THR A 21 -1.85 -25.00 -13.41
C THR A 21 -2.82 -24.62 -12.30
N ILE A 22 -2.93 -23.35 -12.02
CA ILE A 22 -3.80 -22.79 -10.99
C ILE A 22 -5.03 -22.10 -11.59
N ALA A 23 -6.11 -22.07 -10.82
CA ALA A 23 -7.32 -21.35 -11.20
C ALA A 23 -7.96 -20.67 -9.97
N ALA A 24 -8.56 -19.49 -10.20
CA ALA A 24 -9.36 -18.79 -9.19
C ALA A 24 -10.38 -17.85 -9.82
N ILE A 25 -11.36 -17.43 -9.02
CA ILE A 25 -12.25 -16.32 -9.33
C ILE A 25 -11.46 -15.01 -9.12
N SER A 26 -11.36 -14.19 -10.17
CA SER A 26 -10.59 -12.93 -10.16
C SER A 26 -11.44 -11.67 -10.00
N THR A 27 -12.77 -11.79 -10.03
CA THR A 27 -13.70 -10.69 -9.75
C THR A 27 -14.09 -10.68 -8.28
N ALA A 28 -14.52 -9.51 -7.77
CA ALA A 28 -15.01 -9.39 -6.42
C ALA A 28 -16.21 -10.36 -6.17
N PRO A 29 -16.32 -10.97 -4.97
CA PRO A 29 -17.47 -11.81 -4.64
C PRO A 29 -18.75 -10.96 -4.59
N GLY A 30 -19.84 -11.52 -5.14
CA GLY A 30 -21.14 -10.85 -5.18
C GLY A 30 -21.84 -11.07 -6.51
N GLU A 31 -23.03 -10.49 -6.67
CA GLU A 31 -23.76 -10.51 -7.93
C GLU A 31 -23.32 -9.35 -8.82
N GLY A 32 -22.95 -9.65 -10.05
CA GLY A 32 -22.50 -8.66 -11.03
C GLY A 32 -22.87 -9.07 -12.47
N ALA A 33 -22.63 -8.19 -13.41
CA ALA A 33 -22.87 -8.51 -14.83
C ALA A 33 -21.88 -9.56 -15.34
N ILE A 34 -20.63 -9.50 -14.89
CA ILE A 34 -19.53 -10.36 -15.36
C ILE A 34 -18.81 -10.95 -14.16
N GLY A 35 -18.49 -12.24 -14.23
CA GLY A 35 -17.56 -12.96 -13.38
C GLY A 35 -16.40 -13.50 -14.20
N ILE A 36 -15.19 -13.53 -13.63
CA ILE A 36 -13.98 -14.01 -14.32
C ILE A 36 -13.36 -15.16 -13.54
N VAL A 37 -13.25 -16.32 -14.18
CA VAL A 37 -12.40 -17.42 -13.73
C VAL A 37 -11.09 -17.35 -14.51
N ARG A 38 -9.98 -17.13 -13.79
CA ARG A 38 -8.63 -17.06 -14.37
C ARG A 38 -7.91 -18.38 -14.14
N ILE A 39 -7.21 -18.86 -15.18
CA ILE A 39 -6.39 -20.05 -15.16
C ILE A 39 -4.98 -19.63 -15.59
N SER A 40 -3.93 -20.07 -14.89
CA SER A 40 -2.53 -19.79 -15.24
C SER A 40 -1.66 -21.03 -15.06
N GLY A 41 -0.77 -21.28 -16.01
CA GLY A 41 0.14 -22.42 -16.00
C GLY A 41 0.26 -23.08 -17.36
N GLU A 42 1.11 -24.09 -17.46
CA GLU A 42 1.41 -24.81 -18.71
C GLU A 42 0.15 -25.42 -19.35
N ASP A 43 -0.75 -25.96 -18.55
CA ASP A 43 -1.98 -26.61 -18.99
C ASP A 43 -3.20 -25.68 -19.10
N ALA A 44 -3.05 -24.36 -18.88
CA ALA A 44 -4.17 -23.43 -18.80
C ALA A 44 -5.06 -23.47 -20.06
N ILE A 45 -4.43 -23.45 -21.25
CA ILE A 45 -5.16 -23.50 -22.52
C ILE A 45 -5.77 -24.86 -22.76
N ARG A 46 -5.10 -25.97 -22.41
CA ARG A 46 -5.61 -27.32 -22.53
C ARG A 46 -6.88 -27.52 -21.68
N ILE A 47 -6.80 -27.13 -20.41
CA ILE A 47 -7.93 -27.27 -19.48
C ILE A 47 -9.13 -26.44 -19.92
N ALA A 48 -8.90 -25.21 -20.37
CA ALA A 48 -9.98 -24.35 -20.88
C ALA A 48 -10.59 -24.93 -22.18
N ASP A 49 -9.78 -25.48 -23.08
CA ASP A 49 -10.23 -26.08 -24.35
C ASP A 49 -11.10 -27.35 -24.15
N GLU A 50 -10.87 -28.09 -23.06
CA GLU A 50 -11.67 -29.27 -22.72
C GLU A 50 -13.11 -28.93 -22.32
N VAL A 51 -13.33 -27.78 -21.68
CA VAL A 51 -14.64 -27.32 -21.18
C VAL A 51 -15.33 -26.33 -22.12
N TYR A 52 -14.58 -25.73 -23.03
CA TYR A 52 -15.11 -24.75 -23.99
C TYR A 52 -15.68 -25.42 -25.24
N ARG A 53 -16.82 -24.92 -25.71
CA ARG A 53 -17.47 -25.37 -26.93
C ARG A 53 -17.85 -24.19 -27.81
N LEU A 54 -17.32 -24.21 -29.00
CA LEU A 54 -17.77 -23.40 -30.13
C LEU A 54 -17.66 -24.28 -31.40
N LYS A 55 -18.61 -24.15 -32.33
CA LYS A 55 -18.64 -24.92 -33.56
C LYS A 55 -17.35 -24.70 -34.35
N ASP A 56 -16.63 -25.79 -34.60
CA ASP A 56 -15.41 -25.85 -35.44
C ASP A 56 -14.22 -25.00 -34.98
N LYS A 57 -14.14 -24.64 -33.69
CA LYS A 57 -13.00 -23.86 -33.13
C LYS A 57 -12.49 -24.43 -31.82
N ARG A 58 -11.17 -24.57 -31.73
CA ARG A 58 -10.47 -25.01 -30.52
C ARG A 58 -9.61 -23.86 -29.97
N LEU A 59 -9.60 -23.63 -28.66
CA LEU A 59 -8.81 -22.58 -28.02
C LEU A 59 -7.32 -22.77 -28.19
N LYS A 60 -6.86 -24.03 -28.22
CA LYS A 60 -5.45 -24.36 -28.44
C LYS A 60 -4.89 -23.90 -29.80
N GLU A 61 -5.74 -23.67 -30.77
CA GLU A 61 -5.37 -23.22 -32.12
C GLU A 61 -5.43 -21.70 -32.29
N GLN A 62 -5.96 -21.00 -31.27
CA GLN A 62 -6.15 -19.56 -31.34
C GLN A 62 -4.87 -18.79 -31.01
N PRO A 63 -4.63 -17.65 -31.66
CA PRO A 63 -3.49 -16.80 -31.34
C PRO A 63 -3.63 -16.16 -29.97
N SER A 64 -2.49 -15.68 -29.43
CA SER A 64 -2.46 -14.95 -28.16
C SER A 64 -3.18 -13.60 -28.26
N HIS A 65 -3.74 -13.13 -27.14
CA HIS A 65 -4.45 -11.85 -27.01
C HIS A 65 -5.71 -11.78 -27.89
N THR A 66 -6.47 -12.88 -27.92
CA THR A 66 -7.74 -12.97 -28.62
C THR A 66 -8.86 -13.38 -27.69
N ILE A 67 -10.07 -12.93 -28.02
CA ILE A 67 -11.30 -13.23 -27.28
C ILE A 67 -12.23 -14.04 -28.15
N HIS A 68 -12.81 -15.09 -27.57
CA HIS A 68 -13.65 -16.06 -28.26
C HIS A 68 -14.98 -16.23 -27.54
N TYR A 69 -16.08 -15.98 -28.25
CA TYR A 69 -17.43 -16.28 -27.78
C TYR A 69 -17.69 -17.80 -27.87
N GLY A 70 -18.39 -18.34 -26.88
CA GLY A 70 -18.79 -19.75 -26.87
C GLY A 70 -19.52 -20.12 -25.57
N HIS A 71 -19.52 -21.41 -25.25
CA HIS A 71 -20.20 -21.95 -24.08
C HIS A 71 -19.24 -22.78 -23.25
N ILE A 72 -19.43 -22.75 -21.93
CA ILE A 72 -18.81 -23.73 -21.02
C ILE A 72 -19.76 -24.90 -20.87
N VAL A 73 -19.26 -26.09 -21.16
CA VAL A 73 -20.01 -27.34 -21.17
C VAL A 73 -19.30 -28.36 -20.27
N ASP A 74 -20.04 -29.04 -19.41
CA ASP A 74 -19.49 -30.16 -18.63
C ASP A 74 -19.31 -31.38 -19.57
N PRO A 75 -18.05 -31.82 -19.82
CA PRO A 75 -17.79 -32.90 -20.75
C PRO A 75 -18.33 -34.27 -20.29
N LYS A 76 -18.85 -34.42 -19.06
CA LYS A 76 -19.40 -35.66 -18.53
C LYS A 76 -20.84 -35.91 -18.99
N ASN A 77 -21.62 -34.85 -19.14
CA ASN A 77 -23.06 -34.94 -19.40
C ASN A 77 -23.54 -33.99 -20.50
N ASP A 78 -22.62 -33.28 -21.18
CA ASP A 78 -22.89 -32.27 -22.18
C ASP A 78 -23.82 -31.14 -21.72
N GLU A 79 -23.90 -30.92 -20.41
CA GLU A 79 -24.68 -29.82 -19.83
C GLU A 79 -23.99 -28.47 -20.10
N VAL A 80 -24.72 -27.54 -20.72
CA VAL A 80 -24.27 -26.16 -20.89
C VAL A 80 -24.40 -25.45 -19.57
N ILE A 81 -23.26 -24.97 -19.02
CA ILE A 81 -23.20 -24.25 -17.74
C ILE A 81 -23.47 -22.76 -17.94
N ASP A 82 -22.80 -22.15 -18.94
CA ASP A 82 -22.95 -20.74 -19.22
C ASP A 82 -22.48 -20.40 -20.66
N GLU A 83 -22.96 -19.25 -21.12
CA GLU A 83 -22.49 -18.58 -22.34
C GLU A 83 -21.39 -17.59 -21.97
N VAL A 84 -20.22 -17.65 -22.60
CA VAL A 84 -19.01 -17.00 -22.13
C VAL A 84 -18.20 -16.33 -23.25
N MET A 85 -17.32 -15.43 -22.82
CA MET A 85 -16.22 -14.94 -23.64
C MET A 85 -14.90 -15.41 -23.05
N VAL A 86 -14.10 -16.16 -23.81
CA VAL A 86 -12.83 -16.70 -23.32
C VAL A 86 -11.66 -15.95 -23.94
N THR A 87 -10.79 -15.41 -23.10
CA THR A 87 -9.55 -14.73 -23.51
C THR A 87 -8.39 -15.72 -23.45
N VAL A 88 -7.61 -15.81 -24.53
CA VAL A 88 -6.41 -16.66 -24.61
C VAL A 88 -5.17 -15.77 -24.62
N LEU A 89 -4.28 -15.95 -23.65
CA LEU A 89 -3.04 -15.20 -23.48
C LEU A 89 -1.88 -16.20 -23.35
N ARG A 90 -0.90 -16.12 -24.26
CA ARG A 90 0.24 -17.05 -24.29
C ARG A 90 1.49 -16.43 -23.71
N ALA A 91 2.24 -17.23 -22.99
CA ALA A 91 3.57 -16.91 -22.49
C ALA A 91 4.48 -16.35 -23.61
N PRO A 92 5.44 -15.48 -23.28
CA PRO A 92 5.69 -14.84 -21.98
C PRO A 92 4.98 -13.48 -21.78
N LYS A 93 4.14 -13.05 -22.73
CA LYS A 93 3.47 -11.74 -22.71
C LYS A 93 2.16 -11.79 -21.93
N THR A 94 2.22 -12.24 -20.67
CA THR A 94 1.07 -12.39 -19.77
C THR A 94 1.41 -11.83 -18.39
N PHE A 95 0.45 -11.74 -17.48
CA PHE A 95 0.70 -11.24 -16.12
C PHE A 95 1.67 -12.14 -15.35
N THR A 96 1.50 -13.45 -15.41
CA THR A 96 2.35 -14.44 -14.72
C THR A 96 3.57 -14.87 -15.53
N ARG A 97 3.70 -14.45 -16.80
CA ARG A 97 4.61 -14.99 -17.82
C ARG A 97 4.37 -16.48 -18.16
N GLU A 98 3.25 -17.04 -17.71
CA GLU A 98 2.75 -18.37 -18.07
C GLU A 98 1.64 -18.24 -19.12
N ASP A 99 1.15 -19.35 -19.67
CA ASP A 99 -0.11 -19.34 -20.42
C ASP A 99 -1.27 -19.00 -19.49
N VAL A 100 -2.10 -18.04 -19.88
CA VAL A 100 -3.25 -17.59 -19.09
C VAL A 100 -4.52 -17.66 -19.93
N VAL A 101 -5.59 -18.18 -19.31
CA VAL A 101 -6.93 -18.12 -19.89
C VAL A 101 -7.87 -17.42 -18.88
N GLU A 102 -8.68 -16.50 -19.39
CA GLU A 102 -9.74 -15.87 -18.61
C GLU A 102 -11.09 -16.24 -19.22
N ILE A 103 -11.93 -16.88 -18.41
CA ILE A 103 -13.30 -17.23 -18.75
C ILE A 103 -14.21 -16.16 -18.17
N ASN A 104 -14.72 -15.27 -19.03
CA ASN A 104 -15.66 -14.23 -18.65
C ASN A 104 -17.08 -14.80 -18.79
N CYS A 105 -17.70 -15.08 -17.66
CA CYS A 105 -19.04 -15.66 -17.52
C CYS A 105 -20.02 -14.66 -16.92
N HIS A 106 -21.29 -15.02 -16.80
CA HIS A 106 -22.24 -14.23 -16.01
C HIS A 106 -21.82 -14.20 -14.55
N GLY A 107 -21.93 -13.03 -13.91
CA GLY A 107 -21.43 -12.77 -12.54
C GLY A 107 -22.33 -13.28 -11.43
N GLY A 108 -23.12 -14.33 -11.69
CA GLY A 108 -23.91 -15.02 -10.67
C GLY A 108 -23.05 -16.00 -9.87
N ILE A 109 -23.22 -16.02 -8.54
CA ILE A 109 -22.42 -16.84 -7.60
C ILE A 109 -22.45 -18.33 -8.02
N VAL A 110 -23.58 -18.85 -8.47
CA VAL A 110 -23.74 -20.27 -8.84
C VAL A 110 -22.95 -20.56 -10.14
N ALA A 111 -23.13 -19.74 -11.17
CA ALA A 111 -22.49 -19.95 -12.48
C ALA A 111 -20.97 -19.94 -12.35
N ILE A 112 -20.40 -18.91 -11.74
CA ILE A 112 -18.93 -18.75 -11.62
C ILE A 112 -18.30 -19.86 -10.77
N ASN A 113 -18.97 -20.29 -9.67
CA ASN A 113 -18.48 -21.41 -8.85
C ASN A 113 -18.54 -22.73 -9.59
N ARG A 114 -19.59 -23.00 -10.39
CA ARG A 114 -19.68 -24.21 -11.22
C ARG A 114 -18.57 -24.26 -12.26
N ILE A 115 -18.26 -23.13 -12.91
CA ILE A 115 -17.16 -23.02 -13.86
C ILE A 115 -15.81 -23.29 -13.16
N LEU A 116 -15.55 -22.65 -12.01
CA LEU A 116 -14.33 -22.92 -11.24
C LEU A 116 -14.21 -24.40 -10.87
N GLN A 117 -15.25 -24.99 -10.29
CA GLN A 117 -15.25 -26.41 -9.94
C GLN A 117 -15.01 -27.32 -11.15
N LEU A 118 -15.56 -26.97 -12.31
CA LEU A 118 -15.33 -27.72 -13.54
C LEU A 118 -13.86 -27.65 -13.97
N VAL A 119 -13.25 -26.45 -13.97
CA VAL A 119 -11.84 -26.23 -14.29
C VAL A 119 -10.91 -27.00 -13.33
N LEU A 120 -11.24 -27.02 -12.02
CA LEU A 120 -10.49 -27.79 -11.02
C LEU A 120 -10.59 -29.32 -11.30
N ARG A 121 -11.77 -29.80 -11.70
CA ARG A 121 -11.94 -31.21 -12.10
C ARG A 121 -11.15 -31.59 -13.36
N MET A 122 -10.84 -30.64 -14.23
CA MET A 122 -10.04 -30.86 -15.45
C MET A 122 -8.53 -30.79 -15.19
N GLY A 123 -8.12 -30.60 -13.94
CA GLY A 123 -6.73 -30.72 -13.52
C GLY A 123 -6.04 -29.42 -13.09
N ALA A 124 -6.75 -28.30 -13.00
CA ALA A 124 -6.22 -27.13 -12.33
C ALA A 124 -6.30 -27.31 -10.80
N ARG A 125 -5.37 -26.69 -10.07
CA ARG A 125 -5.43 -26.53 -8.63
C ARG A 125 -6.07 -25.17 -8.27
N LEU A 126 -6.75 -25.09 -7.14
CA LEU A 126 -7.20 -23.80 -6.62
C LEU A 126 -5.97 -22.95 -6.25
N ALA A 127 -5.93 -21.72 -6.73
CA ALA A 127 -4.87 -20.79 -6.42
C ALA A 127 -4.89 -20.37 -4.92
N GLU A 128 -3.72 -20.17 -4.36
CA GLU A 128 -3.55 -19.54 -3.04
C GLU A 128 -3.77 -18.01 -3.14
N PRO A 129 -4.03 -17.31 -2.01
CA PRO A 129 -4.05 -15.86 -1.99
C PRO A 129 -2.74 -15.29 -2.56
N GLY A 130 -2.84 -14.32 -3.49
CA GLY A 130 -1.69 -13.66 -4.11
C GLY A 130 -0.86 -14.52 -5.08
N GLU A 131 -1.24 -15.75 -5.37
CA GLU A 131 -0.39 -16.69 -6.12
C GLU A 131 -0.09 -16.22 -7.55
N PHE A 132 -1.02 -15.60 -8.25
CA PHE A 132 -0.74 -15.07 -9.58
C PHE A 132 0.32 -13.95 -9.54
N THR A 133 0.29 -13.09 -8.54
CA THR A 133 1.29 -12.04 -8.36
C THR A 133 2.63 -12.62 -7.90
N LYS A 134 2.61 -13.65 -7.02
CA LYS A 134 3.80 -14.41 -6.62
C LYS A 134 4.49 -15.03 -7.84
N ARG A 135 3.73 -15.65 -8.76
CA ARG A 135 4.27 -16.20 -10.01
C ARG A 135 4.82 -15.11 -10.93
N ALA A 136 4.15 -13.94 -11.02
CA ALA A 136 4.68 -12.82 -11.78
C ALA A 136 6.04 -12.34 -11.24
N PHE A 137 6.22 -12.32 -9.91
CA PHE A 137 7.49 -12.04 -9.25
C PHE A 137 8.54 -13.15 -9.50
N LEU A 138 8.20 -14.41 -9.25
CA LEU A 138 9.11 -15.56 -9.43
C LEU A 138 9.57 -15.70 -10.89
N ASN A 139 8.70 -15.43 -11.85
CA ASN A 139 9.00 -15.43 -13.27
C ASN A 139 9.70 -14.13 -13.75
N GLY A 140 10.06 -13.22 -12.83
CA GLY A 140 10.84 -12.03 -13.10
C GLY A 140 10.11 -10.98 -13.96
N ARG A 141 8.75 -10.95 -13.96
CA ARG A 141 8.00 -9.89 -14.62
C ARG A 141 8.02 -8.60 -13.81
N ILE A 142 7.86 -8.72 -12.51
CA ILE A 142 7.84 -7.62 -11.54
C ILE A 142 8.77 -7.98 -10.38
N ASP A 143 9.30 -6.99 -9.69
CA ASP A 143 10.02 -7.18 -8.43
C ASP A 143 9.06 -7.15 -7.22
N LEU A 144 9.60 -7.35 -6.01
CA LEU A 144 8.78 -7.44 -4.80
C LEU A 144 8.09 -6.12 -4.47
N SER A 145 8.75 -4.98 -4.68
CA SER A 145 8.16 -3.66 -4.45
C SER A 145 7.01 -3.37 -5.42
N GLN A 146 7.12 -3.80 -6.66
CA GLN A 146 6.07 -3.73 -7.67
C GLN A 146 4.91 -4.69 -7.36
N ALA A 147 5.21 -5.88 -6.82
CA ALA A 147 4.19 -6.82 -6.38
C ALA A 147 3.33 -6.22 -5.25
N GLU A 148 3.96 -5.60 -4.25
CA GLU A 148 3.26 -4.88 -3.17
C GLU A 148 2.39 -3.73 -3.72
N ALA A 149 2.89 -3.00 -4.73
CA ALA A 149 2.15 -1.91 -5.38
C ALA A 149 0.85 -2.37 -6.05
N VAL A 150 0.76 -3.63 -6.51
CA VAL A 150 -0.50 -4.19 -7.04
C VAL A 150 -1.61 -4.13 -5.98
N MET A 151 -1.28 -4.46 -4.72
CA MET A 151 -2.25 -4.40 -3.62
C MET A 151 -2.56 -2.97 -3.19
N ASP A 152 -1.54 -2.11 -3.17
CA ASP A 152 -1.73 -0.69 -2.85
C ASP A 152 -2.63 -0.02 -3.89
N LEU A 153 -2.52 -0.37 -5.17
CA LEU A 153 -3.39 0.11 -6.24
C LEU A 153 -4.85 -0.33 -6.06
N ILE A 154 -5.08 -1.61 -5.67
CA ILE A 154 -6.42 -2.15 -5.43
C ILE A 154 -7.06 -1.50 -4.20
N ARG A 155 -6.27 -1.21 -3.16
CA ARG A 155 -6.72 -0.62 -1.90
C ARG A 155 -6.73 0.90 -1.90
N ALA A 156 -6.25 1.55 -2.95
CA ALA A 156 -6.17 3.01 -3.05
C ALA A 156 -7.52 3.67 -2.76
N LYS A 157 -7.51 4.68 -1.89
CA LYS A 157 -8.73 5.38 -1.44
C LYS A 157 -8.88 6.78 -2.07
N THR A 158 -7.82 7.29 -2.67
CA THR A 158 -7.80 8.60 -3.32
C THR A 158 -7.04 8.53 -4.64
N ASP A 159 -7.27 9.49 -5.54
CA ASP A 159 -6.52 9.58 -6.79
C ASP A 159 -5.01 9.72 -6.53
N LYS A 160 -4.61 10.42 -5.46
CA LYS A 160 -3.20 10.55 -5.09
C LYS A 160 -2.60 9.22 -4.65
N SER A 161 -3.31 8.43 -3.81
CA SER A 161 -2.84 7.10 -3.42
C SER A 161 -2.77 6.15 -4.61
N MET A 162 -3.74 6.22 -5.53
CA MET A 162 -3.72 5.46 -6.77
C MET A 162 -2.52 5.82 -7.66
N GLN A 163 -2.27 7.12 -7.87
CA GLN A 163 -1.11 7.59 -8.65
C GLN A 163 0.22 7.15 -8.04
N MET A 164 0.35 7.23 -6.71
CA MET A 164 1.53 6.75 -5.99
C MET A 164 1.75 5.24 -6.20
N ALA A 165 0.71 4.43 -6.06
CA ALA A 165 0.77 2.99 -6.29
C ALA A 165 1.12 2.67 -7.76
N MET A 166 0.59 3.41 -8.74
CA MET A 166 0.95 3.25 -10.15
C MET A 166 2.42 3.54 -10.42
N ARG A 167 2.99 4.62 -9.88
CA ARG A 167 4.41 4.94 -10.03
C ARG A 167 5.31 3.84 -9.44
N GLN A 168 4.94 3.32 -8.28
CA GLN A 168 5.65 2.21 -7.67
C GLN A 168 5.54 0.95 -8.53
N LEU A 169 4.36 0.64 -9.11
CA LEU A 169 4.16 -0.47 -10.04
C LEU A 169 4.97 -0.29 -11.33
N ASP A 170 5.14 0.93 -11.82
CA ASP A 170 5.99 1.27 -12.97
C ASP A 170 7.51 1.17 -12.65
N GLY A 171 7.86 0.87 -11.39
CA GLY A 171 9.21 0.58 -10.95
C GLY A 171 10.06 1.82 -10.65
N GLU A 172 9.47 2.97 -10.34
CA GLU A 172 10.24 4.17 -9.97
C GLU A 172 11.08 3.92 -8.71
N LEU A 173 10.48 3.35 -7.66
CA LEU A 173 11.20 2.99 -6.44
C LEU A 173 12.31 1.97 -6.72
N SER A 174 12.00 0.93 -7.50
CA SER A 174 12.96 -0.10 -7.87
C SER A 174 14.21 0.47 -8.55
N LYS A 175 14.02 1.41 -9.48
CA LYS A 175 15.13 2.10 -10.17
C LYS A 175 15.99 2.91 -9.20
N LEU A 176 15.37 3.62 -8.25
CA LEU A 176 16.11 4.38 -7.23
C LEU A 176 16.94 3.45 -6.34
N ILE A 177 16.34 2.36 -5.86
CA ILE A 177 17.04 1.36 -5.04
C ILE A 177 18.17 0.69 -5.83
N GLN A 178 17.93 0.31 -7.09
CA GLN A 178 18.96 -0.27 -7.94
C GLN A 178 20.15 0.68 -8.19
N ASN A 179 19.90 1.97 -8.37
CA ASN A 179 20.95 2.96 -8.50
C ASN A 179 21.82 3.06 -7.23
N LEU A 180 21.19 3.12 -6.05
CA LEU A 180 21.91 3.13 -4.77
C LEU A 180 22.75 1.85 -4.59
N ARG A 181 22.17 0.70 -4.90
CA ARG A 181 22.88 -0.59 -4.84
C ARG A 181 24.04 -0.66 -5.82
N GLN A 182 23.90 -0.10 -7.03
CA GLN A 182 24.95 -0.08 -8.02
C GLN A 182 26.14 0.80 -7.59
N GLU A 183 25.87 1.94 -6.93
CA GLU A 183 26.92 2.78 -6.34
C GLU A 183 27.70 2.04 -5.25
N ILE A 184 27.01 1.32 -4.35
CA ILE A 184 27.65 0.50 -3.33
C ILE A 184 28.49 -0.61 -3.98
N LEU A 185 27.95 -1.34 -4.94
CA LEU A 185 28.63 -2.43 -5.63
C LEU A 185 29.88 -1.96 -6.36
N ASN A 186 29.79 -0.83 -7.09
CA ASN A 186 30.95 -0.25 -7.77
C ASN A 186 32.05 0.17 -6.78
N THR A 187 31.66 0.69 -5.62
CA THR A 187 32.59 1.07 -4.57
C THR A 187 33.26 -0.14 -3.95
N LEU A 188 32.49 -1.20 -3.63
CA LEU A 188 33.02 -2.46 -3.12
C LEU A 188 34.04 -3.09 -4.08
N ALA A 189 33.74 -3.08 -5.39
CA ALA A 189 34.66 -3.60 -6.39
C ALA A 189 35.98 -2.79 -6.45
N GLN A 190 35.93 -1.48 -6.30
CA GLN A 190 37.14 -0.63 -6.25
C GLN A 190 37.94 -0.87 -4.96
N VAL A 191 37.24 -1.01 -3.82
CA VAL A 191 37.87 -1.32 -2.53
C VAL A 191 38.61 -2.66 -2.59
N GLU A 192 37.98 -3.69 -3.16
CA GLU A 192 38.56 -5.03 -3.28
C GLU A 192 39.84 -5.02 -4.14
N VAL A 193 39.82 -4.29 -5.27
CA VAL A 193 41.01 -4.11 -6.12
C VAL A 193 42.14 -3.43 -5.35
N ASN A 194 41.82 -2.43 -4.53
CA ASN A 194 42.82 -1.71 -3.75
C ASN A 194 43.42 -2.57 -2.62
N ILE A 195 42.64 -3.49 -2.04
CA ILE A 195 43.12 -4.44 -1.03
C ILE A 195 44.05 -5.51 -1.67
N ASP A 196 43.66 -6.03 -2.84
CA ASP A 196 44.39 -7.10 -3.52
C ASP A 196 45.72 -6.67 -4.16
N TYR A 197 45.81 -5.39 -4.54
CA TYR A 197 46.98 -4.82 -5.24
C TYR A 197 47.46 -3.52 -4.58
N PRO A 198 47.99 -3.58 -3.34
CA PRO A 198 48.51 -2.41 -2.62
C PRO A 198 49.92 -2.04 -3.17
N GLU A 199 49.97 -1.48 -4.39
CA GLU A 199 51.27 -1.12 -5.02
C GLU A 199 51.83 0.22 -4.54
N TYR A 200 51.04 1.02 -3.79
CA TYR A 200 51.38 2.39 -3.35
C TYR A 200 51.10 2.56 -1.85
N ASP A 201 51.98 3.27 -1.14
CA ASP A 201 51.90 3.49 0.32
C ASP A 201 50.65 4.32 0.77
N ASP A 202 49.97 5.02 -0.15
CA ASP A 202 48.80 5.87 0.11
C ASP A 202 47.45 5.24 -0.31
N VAL A 203 47.46 4.00 -0.79
CA VAL A 203 46.23 3.27 -1.24
C VAL A 203 45.16 3.17 -0.15
N GLU A 204 45.57 2.92 1.10
CA GLU A 204 44.63 2.78 2.21
C GLU A 204 43.91 4.11 2.52
N GLU A 205 44.63 5.23 2.54
CA GLU A 205 44.04 6.56 2.77
C GLU A 205 43.10 6.96 1.62
N MET A 206 43.48 6.72 0.37
CA MET A 206 42.62 6.95 -0.79
C MET A 206 41.36 6.09 -0.76
N THR A 207 41.46 4.85 -0.29
CA THR A 207 40.32 3.92 -0.16
C THR A 207 39.35 4.39 0.92
N LEU A 208 39.83 4.84 2.07
CA LEU A 208 39.01 5.41 3.14
C LEU A 208 38.30 6.69 2.69
N GLN A 209 38.99 7.55 1.93
CA GLN A 209 38.35 8.75 1.37
C GLN A 209 37.23 8.40 0.37
N LEU A 210 37.45 7.45 -0.53
CA LEU A 210 36.44 6.95 -1.47
C LEU A 210 35.22 6.41 -0.72
N LEU A 211 35.45 5.56 0.28
CA LEU A 211 34.39 5.00 1.12
C LEU A 211 33.59 6.12 1.81
N ARG A 212 34.25 7.16 2.34
CA ARG A 212 33.59 8.30 2.99
C ARG A 212 32.68 9.05 2.01
N GLU A 213 33.17 9.39 0.83
CA GLU A 213 32.43 10.15 -0.18
C GLU A 213 31.22 9.34 -0.68
N LYS A 214 31.43 8.06 -0.99
CA LYS A 214 30.35 7.19 -1.50
C LYS A 214 29.31 6.86 -0.44
N THR A 215 29.72 6.60 0.79
CA THR A 215 28.81 6.43 1.92
C THR A 215 27.93 7.65 2.10
N GLN A 216 28.49 8.85 2.06
CA GLN A 216 27.74 10.09 2.20
C GLN A 216 26.75 10.27 1.02
N GLN A 217 27.15 9.95 -0.20
CA GLN A 217 26.28 10.04 -1.38
C GLN A 217 25.08 9.09 -1.28
N VAL A 218 25.32 7.81 -0.94
CA VAL A 218 24.27 6.81 -0.79
C VAL A 218 23.33 7.15 0.38
N SER A 219 23.89 7.56 1.52
CA SER A 219 23.15 8.02 2.70
C SER A 219 22.23 9.20 2.38
N GLN A 220 22.68 10.19 1.62
CA GLN A 220 21.82 11.30 1.17
C GLN A 220 20.64 10.81 0.32
N GLY A 221 20.84 9.83 -0.58
CA GLY A 221 19.77 9.23 -1.37
C GLY A 221 18.75 8.50 -0.51
N ILE A 222 19.20 7.73 0.47
CA ILE A 222 18.32 7.02 1.41
C ILE A 222 17.52 8.01 2.26
N ARG A 223 18.17 9.04 2.82
CA ARG A 223 17.50 10.09 3.63
C ARG A 223 16.46 10.86 2.82
N ALA A 224 16.73 11.15 1.55
CA ALA A 224 15.76 11.80 0.67
C ALA A 224 14.48 10.94 0.52
N LEU A 225 14.61 9.62 0.38
CA LEU A 225 13.46 8.70 0.37
C LEU A 225 12.75 8.67 1.73
N LEU A 226 13.49 8.51 2.83
CA LEU A 226 12.92 8.43 4.19
C LEU A 226 12.15 9.71 4.57
N ASN A 227 12.57 10.89 4.10
CA ASN A 227 11.86 12.14 4.33
C ASN A 227 10.44 12.16 3.74
N THR A 228 10.15 11.32 2.75
CA THR A 228 8.79 11.19 2.16
C THR A 228 7.90 10.19 2.89
N ALA A 229 8.47 9.42 3.83
CA ALA A 229 7.80 8.25 4.44
C ALA A 229 6.53 8.60 5.22
N SER A 230 6.54 9.70 5.98
CA SER A 230 5.36 10.10 6.77
C SER A 230 4.17 10.45 5.88
N GLN A 231 4.41 11.19 4.80
CA GLN A 231 3.37 11.57 3.84
C GLN A 231 2.90 10.35 3.03
N GLY A 232 3.84 9.51 2.56
CA GLY A 232 3.51 8.29 1.84
C GLY A 232 2.66 7.32 2.65
N LYS A 233 2.97 7.13 3.95
CA LYS A 233 2.17 6.31 4.86
C LYS A 233 0.74 6.84 5.01
N ILE A 234 0.57 8.16 5.17
CA ILE A 234 -0.77 8.78 5.26
C ILE A 234 -1.55 8.59 3.94
N LEU A 235 -0.92 8.77 2.79
CA LEU A 235 -1.57 8.56 1.50
C LEU A 235 -2.01 7.10 1.29
N ARG A 236 -1.25 6.13 1.81
CA ARG A 236 -1.53 4.70 1.69
C ARG A 236 -2.57 4.22 2.69
N ASP A 237 -2.30 4.42 3.98
CA ASP A 237 -3.07 3.83 5.08
C ASP A 237 -4.25 4.72 5.51
N GLY A 238 -4.20 6.00 5.17
CA GLY A 238 -5.12 7.02 5.65
C GLY A 238 -4.65 7.64 6.97
N LEU A 239 -5.25 8.77 7.29
CA LEU A 239 -5.01 9.49 8.52
C LEU A 239 -6.09 9.15 9.53
N LYS A 240 -5.75 8.45 10.59
CA LYS A 240 -6.65 8.11 11.67
C LYS A 240 -7.14 9.37 12.38
N THR A 241 -8.40 9.73 12.13
CA THR A 241 -8.99 10.99 12.56
C THR A 241 -10.11 10.77 13.55
N ALA A 242 -9.97 11.33 14.76
CA ALA A 242 -11.03 11.38 15.75
C ALA A 242 -11.79 12.71 15.70
N ILE A 243 -13.13 12.63 15.69
CA ILE A 243 -14.02 13.79 15.80
C ILE A 243 -14.52 13.85 17.24
N VAL A 244 -14.08 14.85 18.00
CA VAL A 244 -14.39 14.99 19.42
C VAL A 244 -15.07 16.32 19.73
N GLY A 245 -15.86 16.36 20.79
CA GLY A 245 -16.62 17.52 21.23
C GLY A 245 -17.80 17.10 22.07
N ARG A 246 -18.40 18.03 22.83
CA ARG A 246 -19.60 17.79 23.64
C ARG A 246 -20.79 17.27 22.80
N PRO A 247 -21.83 16.70 23.42
CA PRO A 247 -23.11 16.46 22.75
C PRO A 247 -23.64 17.73 22.08
N ASN A 248 -24.30 17.58 20.93
CA ASN A 248 -25.00 18.65 20.19
C ASN A 248 -24.12 19.82 19.67
N VAL A 249 -22.80 19.72 19.68
CA VAL A 249 -21.89 20.74 19.06
C VAL A 249 -21.84 20.63 17.54
N GLY A 250 -22.31 19.51 16.96
CA GLY A 250 -22.37 19.31 15.50
C GLY A 250 -21.45 18.22 14.95
N LYS A 251 -21.01 17.25 15.78
CA LYS A 251 -20.18 16.11 15.32
C LYS A 251 -20.83 15.33 14.20
N SER A 252 -22.08 14.89 14.38
CA SER A 252 -22.82 14.12 13.36
C SER A 252 -23.11 14.96 12.11
N SER A 253 -23.26 16.29 12.27
CA SER A 253 -23.43 17.20 11.14
C SER A 253 -22.12 17.31 10.34
N LEU A 254 -20.97 17.46 11.00
CA LEU A 254 -19.67 17.44 10.32
C LEU A 254 -19.44 16.11 9.59
N LEU A 255 -19.66 14.99 10.27
CA LEU A 255 -19.56 13.67 9.66
C LEU A 255 -20.42 13.56 8.40
N ASN A 256 -21.69 13.97 8.48
CA ASN A 256 -22.60 13.95 7.34
C ASN A 256 -22.17 14.89 6.20
N VAL A 257 -21.59 16.05 6.50
CA VAL A 257 -21.05 16.94 5.46
C VAL A 257 -19.86 16.32 4.77
N LEU A 258 -18.92 15.74 5.53
CA LEU A 258 -17.75 15.08 4.98
C LEU A 258 -18.12 13.84 4.15
N LEU A 259 -19.15 13.08 4.54
CA LEU A 259 -19.59 11.87 3.84
C LEU A 259 -20.51 12.14 2.62
N ARG A 260 -21.31 13.23 2.62
CA ARG A 260 -22.34 13.48 1.60
C ARG A 260 -21.84 14.16 0.31
N GLU A 261 -20.66 14.74 0.29
CA GLU A 261 -20.13 15.47 -0.86
C GLU A 261 -19.33 14.60 -1.82
N GLU A 262 -19.84 13.43 -2.27
CA GLU A 262 -19.12 12.49 -3.18
C GLU A 262 -17.72 12.04 -2.69
N LYS A 263 -17.44 12.30 -1.40
CA LYS A 263 -16.14 12.09 -0.77
C LYS A 263 -16.08 10.79 0.03
N ALA A 264 -17.25 10.19 0.33
CA ALA A 264 -17.30 8.90 1.02
C ALA A 264 -16.75 7.79 0.12
N ILE A 265 -15.70 7.15 0.59
CA ILE A 265 -15.15 5.98 -0.08
C ILE A 265 -15.87 4.78 0.53
N VAL A 266 -16.91 4.30 -0.17
CA VAL A 266 -17.63 3.09 0.23
C VAL A 266 -16.76 1.89 -0.10
N THR A 267 -16.25 1.22 0.91
CA THR A 267 -15.53 -0.06 0.75
C THR A 267 -16.45 -1.19 1.17
N ASP A 268 -17.29 -1.67 0.24
CA ASP A 268 -17.93 -2.97 0.38
C ASP A 268 -16.91 -4.09 0.09
N ILE A 269 -15.99 -4.34 1.01
CA ILE A 269 -15.21 -5.57 0.96
C ILE A 269 -16.07 -6.67 1.57
N ALA A 270 -16.82 -7.36 0.71
CA ALA A 270 -17.57 -8.55 1.09
C ALA A 270 -16.59 -9.61 1.61
N GLY A 271 -16.64 -9.92 2.91
CA GLY A 271 -15.80 -10.94 3.55
C GLY A 271 -15.25 -10.59 4.94
N THR A 272 -15.30 -9.33 5.37
CA THR A 272 -14.85 -8.91 6.72
C THR A 272 -16.07 -8.73 7.66
N THR A 273 -16.69 -9.82 8.05
CA THR A 273 -17.94 -9.86 8.80
C THR A 273 -17.77 -9.68 10.31
N ARG A 274 -16.77 -8.95 10.84
CA ARG A 274 -16.72 -8.67 12.30
C ARG A 274 -15.89 -7.48 12.75
N ASP A 275 -15.18 -6.80 11.85
CA ASP A 275 -14.38 -5.64 12.25
C ASP A 275 -15.15 -4.34 11.98
N THR A 276 -14.97 -3.35 12.83
CA THR A 276 -15.57 -2.02 12.79
C THR A 276 -15.60 -1.47 11.36
N ILE A 277 -16.78 -1.01 10.90
CA ILE A 277 -16.92 -0.36 9.61
C ILE A 277 -16.04 0.89 9.63
N GLU A 278 -14.90 0.80 8.99
CA GLU A 278 -13.98 1.93 8.83
C GLU A 278 -14.51 2.84 7.72
N GLU A 279 -14.80 4.08 8.06
CA GLU A 279 -15.27 5.07 7.10
C GLU A 279 -14.10 5.93 6.64
N TYR A 280 -13.88 5.94 5.32
CA TYR A 280 -12.86 6.80 4.71
C TYR A 280 -13.50 7.99 4.00
N VAL A 281 -12.89 9.16 4.16
CA VAL A 281 -13.28 10.41 3.49
C VAL A 281 -12.08 10.98 2.76
N ASN A 282 -12.26 11.33 1.49
CA ASN A 282 -11.24 12.00 0.70
C ASN A 282 -11.33 13.52 0.91
N VAL A 283 -10.38 14.11 1.63
CA VAL A 283 -10.29 15.56 1.83
C VAL A 283 -9.13 16.10 1.00
N ARG A 284 -9.43 16.67 -0.18
CA ARG A 284 -8.43 17.22 -1.13
C ARG A 284 -7.25 16.31 -1.42
N GLY A 285 -7.51 14.98 -1.50
CA GLY A 285 -6.49 13.96 -1.77
C GLY A 285 -5.85 13.36 -0.52
N VAL A 286 -6.21 13.81 0.68
CA VAL A 286 -5.85 13.19 1.96
C VAL A 286 -6.94 12.20 2.35
N PRO A 287 -6.66 10.89 2.45
CA PRO A 287 -7.62 9.92 2.94
C PRO A 287 -7.73 10.02 4.48
N LEU A 288 -8.84 10.53 5.00
CA LEU A 288 -9.13 10.49 6.44
C LEU A 288 -9.82 9.17 6.77
N GLN A 289 -9.25 8.39 7.69
CA GLN A 289 -9.87 7.23 8.31
C GLN A 289 -10.57 7.68 9.58
N LEU A 290 -11.91 7.75 9.56
CA LEU A 290 -12.69 8.21 10.70
C LEU A 290 -12.82 7.10 11.74
N ILE A 291 -12.40 7.39 12.98
CA ILE A 291 -12.44 6.45 14.10
C ILE A 291 -13.74 6.67 14.90
N ASP A 292 -14.38 5.55 15.32
CA ASP A 292 -15.57 5.52 16.19
C ASP A 292 -16.78 6.30 15.66
N THR A 293 -17.07 6.14 14.36
CA THR A 293 -18.24 6.78 13.71
C THR A 293 -19.58 6.26 14.29
N ALA A 294 -19.62 5.06 14.85
CA ALA A 294 -20.81 4.49 15.48
C ALA A 294 -21.30 5.33 16.69
N GLY A 295 -20.38 5.81 17.53
CA GLY A 295 -20.70 6.69 18.66
C GLY A 295 -21.17 8.09 18.24
N ILE A 296 -20.93 8.48 16.97
CA ILE A 296 -21.37 9.76 16.40
C ILE A 296 -22.74 9.64 15.72
N ARG A 297 -23.13 8.44 15.25
CA ARG A 297 -24.41 8.17 14.56
C ARG A 297 -25.57 7.88 15.50
N GLU A 298 -25.30 7.30 16.66
CA GLU A 298 -26.34 7.03 17.66
C GLU A 298 -26.73 8.32 18.38
N THR A 299 -27.84 8.91 17.96
CA THR A 299 -28.53 10.01 18.64
C THR A 299 -29.53 9.41 19.66
N ASP A 300 -29.48 9.99 20.86
CA ASP A 300 -30.47 9.97 21.92
C ASP A 300 -30.38 8.93 23.05
N ASP A 301 -30.11 9.47 24.21
CA ASP A 301 -30.68 9.18 25.52
C ASP A 301 -30.14 8.07 26.47
N VAL A 302 -29.10 7.30 26.22
CA VAL A 302 -28.69 6.33 27.30
C VAL A 302 -27.18 6.29 27.62
N VAL A 303 -26.28 7.08 27.02
CA VAL A 303 -24.85 6.72 27.06
C VAL A 303 -23.88 7.85 27.41
N GLU A 304 -24.16 8.67 28.42
CA GLU A 304 -23.17 9.69 28.91
C GLU A 304 -21.84 9.07 29.44
N ARG A 305 -21.91 7.91 30.09
CA ARG A 305 -20.72 7.21 30.61
C ARG A 305 -19.93 6.44 29.58
N ILE A 306 -20.61 5.83 28.60
CA ILE A 306 -19.96 5.06 27.50
C ILE A 306 -19.28 6.02 26.50
N GLY A 307 -19.84 7.22 26.30
CA GLY A 307 -19.27 8.24 25.42
C GLY A 307 -17.87 8.72 25.83
N VAL A 308 -17.60 8.88 27.13
CA VAL A 308 -16.29 9.35 27.63
C VAL A 308 -15.21 8.28 27.46
N GLU A 309 -15.52 7.01 27.72
CA GLU A 309 -14.55 5.91 27.52
C GLU A 309 -14.27 5.66 26.03
N ARG A 310 -15.28 5.74 25.16
CA ARG A 310 -15.13 5.63 23.71
C ARG A 310 -14.31 6.80 23.14
N SER A 311 -14.60 8.03 23.55
CA SER A 311 -13.81 9.19 23.12
C SER A 311 -12.34 9.07 23.54
N ARG A 312 -12.06 8.51 24.73
CA ARG A 312 -10.69 8.25 25.18
C ARG A 312 -9.99 7.16 24.34
N LYS A 313 -10.71 6.10 23.97
CA LYS A 313 -10.17 5.04 23.11
C LYS A 313 -9.88 5.61 21.70
N ALA A 314 -10.82 6.36 21.13
CA ALA A 314 -10.66 7.00 19.84
C ALA A 314 -9.45 7.97 19.83
N LEU A 315 -9.27 8.76 20.88
CA LEU A 315 -8.10 9.63 21.02
C LEU A 315 -6.78 8.84 21.07
N ASN A 316 -6.73 7.73 21.77
CA ASN A 316 -5.50 6.92 21.86
C ASN A 316 -5.09 6.28 20.54
N GLU A 317 -6.03 6.10 19.61
CA GLU A 317 -5.78 5.49 18.29
C GLU A 317 -5.62 6.55 17.19
N ALA A 318 -5.93 7.82 17.48
CA ALA A 318 -5.94 8.90 16.50
C ALA A 318 -4.55 9.49 16.25
N ASP A 319 -4.24 9.71 14.99
CA ASP A 319 -3.09 10.50 14.53
C ASP A 319 -3.45 12.01 14.43
N PHE A 320 -4.74 12.30 14.30
CA PHE A 320 -5.28 13.63 14.08
C PHE A 320 -6.64 13.84 14.77
N VAL A 321 -6.90 15.03 15.28
CA VAL A 321 -8.12 15.34 16.01
C VAL A 321 -8.84 16.54 15.42
N LEU A 322 -10.13 16.39 15.13
CA LEU A 322 -11.06 17.47 14.85
C LEU A 322 -11.86 17.76 16.13
N LEU A 323 -11.47 18.81 16.86
CA LEU A 323 -12.16 19.23 18.08
C LEU A 323 -13.23 20.26 17.74
N ILE A 324 -14.51 19.93 18.00
CA ILE A 324 -15.64 20.80 17.69
C ILE A 324 -16.15 21.46 18.96
N LEU A 325 -16.21 22.79 18.93
CA LEU A 325 -16.78 23.63 19.98
C LEU A 325 -17.99 24.38 19.43
N ASN A 326 -18.99 24.64 20.29
CA ASN A 326 -20.16 25.45 19.94
C ASN A 326 -19.88 26.94 20.18
N GLN A 327 -19.76 27.73 19.10
CA GLN A 327 -19.49 29.18 19.22
C GLN A 327 -20.64 29.96 19.87
N SER A 328 -21.87 29.44 19.84
CA SER A 328 -23.05 30.15 20.38
C SER A 328 -23.29 29.95 21.87
N GLU A 329 -22.41 29.22 22.56
CA GLU A 329 -22.45 28.92 24.00
C GLU A 329 -21.16 29.37 24.69
N GLU A 330 -21.20 29.56 26.01
CA GLU A 330 -20.00 29.72 26.81
C GLU A 330 -19.24 28.39 26.93
N LEU A 331 -17.91 28.47 27.11
CA LEU A 331 -17.10 27.29 27.36
C LEU A 331 -17.51 26.62 28.66
N MET A 332 -17.87 25.35 28.60
CA MET A 332 -18.16 24.52 29.75
C MET A 332 -16.92 23.76 30.20
N ASP A 333 -16.96 23.21 31.44
CA ASP A 333 -15.84 22.42 31.99
C ASP A 333 -15.44 21.24 31.12
N GLU A 334 -16.39 20.63 30.39
CA GLU A 334 -16.13 19.55 29.46
C GLU A 334 -15.33 20.03 28.23
N ASP A 335 -15.66 21.22 27.68
CA ASP A 335 -14.89 21.82 26.58
C ASP A 335 -13.45 22.10 26.99
N LEU A 336 -13.25 22.64 28.22
CA LEU A 336 -11.92 22.90 28.77
C LEU A 336 -11.12 21.59 28.97
N ARG A 337 -11.77 20.52 29.43
CA ARG A 337 -11.14 19.20 29.55
C ARG A 337 -10.73 18.64 28.19
N LEU A 338 -11.58 18.74 27.17
CA LEU A 338 -11.28 18.27 25.82
C LEU A 338 -10.14 19.09 25.19
N LEU A 339 -10.13 20.43 25.38
CA LEU A 339 -9.05 21.30 24.96
C LEU A 339 -7.71 20.89 25.58
N GLU A 340 -7.69 20.57 26.87
CA GLU A 340 -6.49 20.12 27.58
C GLU A 340 -6.06 18.70 27.16
N GLN A 341 -7.00 17.75 27.05
CA GLN A 341 -6.70 16.37 26.67
C GLN A 341 -6.18 16.23 25.26
N THR A 342 -6.55 17.14 24.36
CA THR A 342 -6.15 17.10 22.95
C THR A 342 -4.98 18.03 22.61
N LYS A 343 -4.37 18.71 23.59
CA LYS A 343 -3.31 19.70 23.36
C LYS A 343 -2.05 19.13 22.72
N ASP A 344 -1.71 17.87 23.06
CA ASP A 344 -0.50 17.20 22.58
C ASP A 344 -0.74 16.47 21.24
N PHE A 345 -1.98 16.48 20.74
CA PHE A 345 -2.33 15.90 19.45
C PHE A 345 -2.22 16.94 18.32
N LYS A 346 -1.92 16.45 17.15
CA LYS A 346 -2.12 17.21 15.92
C LYS A 346 -3.61 17.44 15.75
N ARG A 347 -4.07 18.71 15.79
CA ARG A 347 -5.50 19.00 15.80
C ARG A 347 -5.88 20.29 15.08
N ILE A 348 -7.14 20.34 14.64
CA ILE A 348 -7.84 21.56 14.24
C ILE A 348 -9.02 21.77 15.20
N ILE A 349 -9.17 23.00 15.70
CA ILE A 349 -10.29 23.41 16.54
C ILE A 349 -11.35 24.03 15.65
N LEU A 350 -12.54 23.44 15.61
CA LEU A 350 -13.68 23.93 14.84
C LEU A 350 -14.64 24.70 15.76
N LEU A 351 -14.84 25.99 15.46
CA LEU A 351 -15.85 26.79 16.10
C LEU A 351 -17.12 26.73 15.24
N ASN A 352 -18.02 25.81 15.59
CA ASN A 352 -19.25 25.57 14.82
C ASN A 352 -20.42 26.43 15.26
N LYS A 353 -21.44 26.51 14.43
CA LYS A 353 -22.67 27.32 14.58
C LYS A 353 -22.43 28.83 14.48
N THR A 354 -21.59 29.24 13.54
CA THR A 354 -21.34 30.68 13.25
C THR A 354 -22.57 31.43 12.73
N ASP A 355 -23.60 30.70 12.37
CA ASP A 355 -24.93 31.24 12.04
C ASP A 355 -25.71 31.79 13.25
N LEU A 356 -25.25 31.54 14.47
CA LEU A 356 -25.81 32.01 15.73
C LEU A 356 -24.89 33.06 16.39
N PRO A 357 -25.44 33.90 17.31
CA PRO A 357 -24.63 34.89 18.02
C PRO A 357 -23.49 34.27 18.84
N THR A 358 -22.29 34.84 18.72
CA THR A 358 -21.09 34.39 19.43
C THR A 358 -21.19 34.64 20.92
N LYS A 359 -20.95 33.62 21.75
CA LYS A 359 -20.87 33.70 23.21
C LYS A 359 -19.58 33.09 23.78
N ILE A 360 -18.83 32.34 22.96
CA ILE A 360 -17.59 31.66 23.35
C ILE A 360 -16.51 32.69 23.67
N ASP A 361 -15.74 32.45 24.74
CA ASP A 361 -14.57 33.26 25.12
C ASP A 361 -13.35 32.85 24.26
N MET A 362 -13.10 33.63 23.20
CA MET A 362 -12.01 33.39 22.25
C MET A 362 -10.62 33.47 22.88
N ASP A 363 -10.44 34.30 23.92
CA ASP A 363 -9.13 34.43 24.57
C ASP A 363 -8.80 33.17 25.38
N LYS A 364 -9.81 32.53 25.95
CA LYS A 364 -9.64 31.21 26.58
C LYS A 364 -9.31 30.15 25.57
N VAL A 365 -10.03 30.08 24.42
CA VAL A 365 -9.73 29.10 23.35
C VAL A 365 -8.30 29.27 22.85
N LYS A 366 -7.86 30.49 22.57
CA LYS A 366 -6.51 30.77 22.07
C LYS A 366 -5.40 30.35 23.06
N LYS A 367 -5.64 30.36 24.36
CA LYS A 367 -4.67 29.89 25.36
C LYS A 367 -4.35 28.41 25.21
N PHE A 368 -5.33 27.61 24.75
CA PHE A 368 -5.15 26.18 24.51
C PHE A 368 -4.78 25.85 23.04
N ALA A 369 -4.84 26.85 22.14
CA ALA A 369 -4.62 26.69 20.71
C ALA A 369 -3.21 27.12 20.26
N THR A 370 -2.19 27.03 21.13
CA THR A 370 -0.84 27.57 20.88
C THR A 370 -0.23 27.07 19.58
N ASP A 371 -0.46 25.79 19.24
CA ASP A 371 0.02 25.14 18.00
C ASP A 371 -1.12 24.53 17.17
N SER A 372 -2.35 25.05 17.34
CA SER A 372 -3.54 24.50 16.68
C SER A 372 -4.19 25.54 15.78
N GLU A 373 -4.59 25.14 14.59
CA GLU A 373 -5.40 25.96 13.70
C GLU A 373 -6.83 26.05 14.22
N ILE A 374 -7.43 27.24 14.13
CA ILE A 374 -8.83 27.48 14.49
C ILE A 374 -9.60 27.80 13.20
N VAL A 375 -10.64 27.04 12.93
CA VAL A 375 -11.51 27.22 11.76
C VAL A 375 -12.94 27.47 12.23
N THR A 376 -13.58 28.52 11.69
CA THR A 376 -14.97 28.85 11.97
C THR A 376 -15.88 28.19 10.93
N THR A 377 -16.96 27.54 11.41
CA THR A 377 -17.86 26.79 10.53
C THR A 377 -19.33 26.95 10.87
N SER A 378 -20.19 26.84 9.87
CA SER A 378 -21.62 26.58 10.04
C SER A 378 -21.99 25.33 9.23
N MET A 379 -22.16 24.21 9.91
CA MET A 379 -22.56 22.96 9.26
C MET A 379 -23.96 23.08 8.64
N LEU A 380 -24.82 23.91 9.21
CA LEU A 380 -26.17 24.16 8.69
C LEU A 380 -26.15 24.91 7.36
N LYS A 381 -25.29 25.95 7.25
CA LYS A 381 -25.14 26.76 6.05
C LYS A 381 -24.05 26.25 5.11
N LYS A 382 -23.30 25.22 5.49
CA LYS A 382 -22.10 24.71 4.80
C LYS A 382 -21.00 25.77 4.61
N GLU A 383 -20.88 26.71 5.52
CA GLU A 383 -19.86 27.76 5.51
C GLU A 383 -18.60 27.25 6.25
N GLY A 384 -17.40 27.62 5.77
CA GLY A 384 -16.12 27.28 6.38
C GLY A 384 -15.62 25.86 6.12
N ILE A 385 -16.36 25.03 5.35
CA ILE A 385 -15.96 23.66 5.03
C ILE A 385 -14.75 23.65 4.09
N ASP A 386 -14.76 24.47 3.05
CA ASP A 386 -13.63 24.57 2.12
C ASP A 386 -12.35 25.01 2.82
N GLN A 387 -12.46 25.93 3.82
CA GLN A 387 -11.33 26.37 4.62
C GLN A 387 -10.80 25.23 5.52
N LEU A 388 -11.71 24.44 6.12
CA LEU A 388 -11.32 23.25 6.90
C LEU A 388 -10.55 22.26 6.03
N GLU A 389 -11.04 21.96 4.84
CA GLU A 389 -10.40 21.04 3.92
C GLU A 389 -9.02 21.52 3.46
N GLU A 390 -8.91 22.82 3.18
CA GLU A 390 -7.64 23.45 2.83
C GLU A 390 -6.63 23.34 3.98
N LYS A 391 -7.05 23.64 5.20
CA LYS A 391 -6.20 23.52 6.39
C LYS A 391 -5.77 22.07 6.68
N ILE A 392 -6.67 21.10 6.48
CA ILE A 392 -6.31 19.67 6.58
C ILE A 392 -5.25 19.33 5.54
N ALA A 393 -5.47 19.71 4.27
CA ALA A 393 -4.53 19.43 3.20
C ALA A 393 -3.17 20.11 3.43
N ASP A 394 -3.14 21.39 3.80
CA ASP A 394 -1.91 22.14 4.09
C ASP A 394 -1.12 21.53 5.23
N TYR A 395 -1.83 21.08 6.29
CA TYR A 395 -1.23 20.47 7.47
C TYR A 395 -0.46 19.20 7.13
N PHE A 396 -0.99 18.39 6.21
CA PHE A 396 -0.38 17.12 5.81
C PHE A 396 0.67 17.26 4.73
N PHE A 397 0.47 18.16 3.77
CA PHE A 397 1.42 18.37 2.69
C PHE A 397 2.49 19.42 3.01
N GLN A 398 2.40 20.13 4.16
CA GLN A 398 3.36 21.17 4.62
C GLN A 398 3.74 22.16 3.52
N GLY A 399 2.80 22.55 2.66
CA GLY A 399 3.06 23.43 1.51
C GLY A 399 3.81 22.78 0.34
N GLN A 400 4.19 21.51 0.43
CA GLN A 400 4.91 20.77 -0.63
C GLN A 400 3.97 20.08 -1.62
N MET A 401 2.75 20.57 -1.77
CA MET A 401 1.76 20.01 -2.72
C MET A 401 2.19 20.01 -4.19
N ASN A 402 3.31 20.62 -4.55
CA ASN A 402 3.67 20.92 -5.94
C ASN A 402 4.74 20.01 -6.54
N GLU A 403 5.31 19.07 -5.83
CA GLU A 403 6.22 18.11 -6.46
C GLU A 403 5.42 16.98 -7.11
N ARG A 404 4.96 17.23 -8.34
CA ARG A 404 4.30 16.24 -9.21
C ARG A 404 5.16 14.99 -9.45
N ASP A 405 6.45 15.04 -9.12
CA ASP A 405 7.45 14.05 -9.44
C ASP A 405 8.05 13.34 -8.22
N ALA A 406 7.59 13.62 -6.99
CA ALA A 406 8.12 12.97 -5.81
C ALA A 406 7.67 11.50 -5.70
N THR A 407 8.63 10.58 -5.61
CA THR A 407 8.38 9.18 -5.27
C THR A 407 8.21 9.08 -3.75
N TYR A 408 6.99 8.79 -3.31
CA TYR A 408 6.67 8.66 -1.89
C TYR A 408 6.93 7.23 -1.40
N LEU A 409 7.63 7.12 -0.29
CA LEU A 409 7.85 5.87 0.42
C LEU A 409 6.68 5.62 1.37
N SER A 410 5.88 4.58 1.15
CA SER A 410 4.65 4.32 1.91
C SER A 410 4.65 3.01 2.68
N ASN A 411 5.46 2.04 2.25
CA ASN A 411 5.47 0.69 2.79
C ASN A 411 6.36 0.60 4.04
N THR A 412 5.79 0.15 5.16
CA THR A 412 6.51 0.02 6.44
C THR A 412 7.74 -0.89 6.35
N ARG A 413 7.68 -1.97 5.53
CA ARG A 413 8.82 -2.87 5.28
C ARG A 413 9.97 -2.12 4.61
N HIS A 414 9.66 -1.34 3.56
CA HIS A 414 10.67 -0.55 2.85
C HIS A 414 11.30 0.50 3.76
N ILE A 415 10.49 1.20 4.56
CA ILE A 415 10.96 2.19 5.54
C ILE A 415 11.94 1.55 6.51
N ALA A 416 11.55 0.43 7.13
CA ALA A 416 12.40 -0.27 8.10
C ALA A 416 13.72 -0.79 7.49
N LEU A 417 13.70 -1.24 6.24
CA LEU A 417 14.91 -1.68 5.53
C LEU A 417 15.82 -0.51 5.18
N LEU A 418 15.28 0.62 4.74
CA LEU A 418 16.03 1.84 4.48
C LEU A 418 16.64 2.43 5.75
N GLU A 419 15.91 2.44 6.87
CA GLU A 419 16.44 2.86 8.17
C GLU A 419 17.61 1.98 8.63
N LYS A 420 17.51 0.66 8.47
CA LYS A 420 18.60 -0.26 8.77
C LYS A 420 19.81 -0.08 7.83
N ALA A 421 19.55 0.16 6.53
CA ALA A 421 20.62 0.45 5.57
C ALA A 421 21.32 1.77 5.90
N GLU A 422 20.58 2.82 6.28
CA GLU A 422 21.15 4.08 6.74
C GLU A 422 22.00 3.89 8.00
N GLN A 423 21.53 3.08 8.96
CA GLN A 423 22.31 2.75 10.15
C GLN A 423 23.62 2.03 9.78
N ALA A 424 23.59 1.05 8.87
CA ALA A 424 24.79 0.36 8.41
C ALA A 424 25.78 1.34 7.75
N LEU A 425 25.30 2.28 6.93
CA LEU A 425 26.13 3.33 6.35
C LEU A 425 26.71 4.30 7.39
N GLN A 426 25.99 4.55 8.48
CA GLN A 426 26.55 5.33 9.59
C GLN A 426 27.67 4.57 10.31
N GLU A 427 27.57 3.25 10.45
CA GLU A 427 28.64 2.41 10.98
C GLU A 427 29.87 2.42 10.07
N VAL A 428 29.69 2.41 8.73
CA VAL A 428 30.76 2.64 7.76
C VAL A 428 31.44 3.97 7.98
N ALA A 429 30.68 5.07 8.08
CA ALA A 429 31.22 6.42 8.29
C ALA A 429 32.03 6.51 9.59
N ASN A 430 31.51 5.94 10.69
CA ASN A 430 32.21 5.89 11.98
C ASN A 430 33.50 5.07 11.87
N GLY A 431 33.50 3.93 11.18
CA GLY A 431 34.68 3.10 10.96
C GLY A 431 35.76 3.85 10.20
N VAL A 432 35.39 4.57 9.14
CA VAL A 432 36.30 5.45 8.37
C VAL A 432 36.89 6.55 9.25
N ASP A 433 36.05 7.20 10.08
CA ASP A 433 36.54 8.27 10.99
C ASP A 433 37.47 7.78 12.10
N MET A 434 37.30 6.53 12.52
CA MET A 434 38.17 5.86 13.52
C MET A 434 39.44 5.28 12.90
N GLY A 435 39.60 5.30 11.57
CA GLY A 435 40.72 4.69 10.87
C GLY A 435 40.74 3.17 11.01
N MET A 436 39.55 2.54 11.01
CA MET A 436 39.46 1.08 11.08
C MET A 436 39.98 0.43 9.79
N PRO A 437 40.48 -0.81 9.86
CA PRO A 437 40.86 -1.57 8.66
C PRO A 437 39.70 -1.66 7.65
N VAL A 438 40.02 -1.48 6.37
CA VAL A 438 39.01 -1.39 5.29
C VAL A 438 38.18 -2.66 5.15
N ASP A 439 38.77 -3.83 5.38
CA ASP A 439 38.10 -5.13 5.36
C ASP A 439 36.99 -5.26 6.42
N LEU A 440 37.12 -4.60 7.57
CA LEU A 440 36.09 -4.55 8.59
C LEU A 440 34.98 -3.56 8.20
N ILE A 441 35.33 -2.39 7.64
CA ILE A 441 34.36 -1.38 7.18
C ILE A 441 33.50 -1.93 6.03
N GLN A 442 34.09 -2.74 5.15
CA GLN A 442 33.41 -3.35 4.01
C GLN A 442 32.22 -4.23 4.41
N ILE A 443 32.27 -4.86 5.61
CA ILE A 443 31.18 -5.70 6.11
C ILE A 443 29.88 -4.91 6.23
N ASP A 444 29.93 -3.74 6.84
CA ASP A 444 28.73 -2.89 7.03
C ASP A 444 28.26 -2.27 5.72
N PHE A 445 29.19 -1.96 4.80
CA PHE A 445 28.84 -1.48 3.48
C PHE A 445 28.13 -2.55 2.64
N THR A 446 28.57 -3.81 2.72
CA THR A 446 27.91 -4.99 2.12
C THR A 446 26.54 -5.21 2.74
N ARG A 447 26.42 -5.07 4.07
CA ARG A 447 25.15 -5.18 4.77
C ARG A 447 24.13 -4.14 4.28
N ALA A 448 24.54 -2.89 4.03
CA ALA A 448 23.68 -1.88 3.44
C ALA A 448 23.20 -2.29 2.04
N TRP A 449 24.06 -2.87 1.22
CA TRP A 449 23.73 -3.39 -0.11
C TRP A 449 22.70 -4.52 -0.06
N ASP A 450 22.84 -5.46 0.86
CA ASP A 450 21.89 -6.56 1.08
C ASP A 450 20.52 -6.06 1.51
N LEU A 451 20.47 -5.14 2.49
CA LEU A 451 19.23 -4.56 3.01
C LEU A 451 18.45 -3.80 1.91
N LEU A 452 19.15 -3.08 1.04
CA LEU A 452 18.52 -2.46 -0.13
C LEU A 452 17.99 -3.52 -1.12
N GLY A 453 18.69 -4.66 -1.27
CA GLY A 453 18.26 -5.76 -2.12
C GLY A 453 17.00 -6.48 -1.62
N GLU A 454 16.80 -6.53 -0.31
CA GLU A 454 15.57 -7.07 0.28
C GLU A 454 14.32 -6.27 -0.13
N ILE A 455 14.44 -4.96 -0.44
CA ILE A 455 13.32 -4.13 -0.89
C ILE A 455 12.76 -4.63 -2.23
N THR A 456 13.65 -4.93 -3.17
CA THR A 456 13.31 -5.42 -4.51
C THR A 456 13.09 -6.93 -4.56
N GLY A 457 13.49 -7.65 -3.52
CA GLY A 457 13.32 -9.11 -3.42
C GLY A 457 14.50 -9.93 -3.92
N ASP A 458 15.69 -9.32 -4.14
CA ASP A 458 16.86 -10.04 -4.66
C ASP A 458 17.47 -11.01 -3.63
N THR A 459 17.26 -10.77 -2.33
CA THR A 459 17.86 -11.52 -1.21
C THR A 459 16.83 -12.01 -0.19
N VAL A 460 15.55 -12.10 -0.56
CA VAL A 460 14.43 -12.40 0.35
C VAL A 460 14.28 -13.92 0.57
N GLN A 461 14.00 -14.31 1.83
CA GLN A 461 13.72 -15.69 2.21
C GLN A 461 12.31 -16.12 1.80
N ASP A 462 12.12 -17.39 1.44
CA ASP A 462 10.84 -17.96 0.98
C ASP A 462 9.70 -17.81 1.98
N GLU A 463 10.00 -17.87 3.29
CA GLU A 463 9.01 -17.71 4.36
C GLU A 463 8.39 -16.31 4.36
N LEU A 464 9.23 -15.28 4.16
CA LEU A 464 8.75 -13.90 4.07
C LEU A 464 7.90 -13.68 2.82
N LEU A 465 8.29 -14.26 1.68
CA LEU A 465 7.47 -14.22 0.46
C LEU A 465 6.10 -14.85 0.69
N THR A 466 6.06 -16.03 1.30
CA THR A 466 4.82 -16.74 1.60
C THR A 466 3.93 -15.91 2.54
N GLN A 467 4.48 -15.34 3.60
CA GLN A 467 3.75 -14.48 4.52
C GLN A 467 3.21 -13.23 3.83
N LEU A 468 4.00 -12.59 2.98
CA LEU A 468 3.62 -11.37 2.28
C LEU A 468 2.47 -11.64 1.31
N PHE A 469 2.58 -12.67 0.46
CA PHE A 469 1.56 -12.98 -0.53
C PHE A 469 0.27 -13.53 0.10
N SER A 470 0.31 -14.15 1.29
CA SER A 470 -0.89 -14.59 2.01
C SER A 470 -1.86 -13.45 2.37
N GLN A 471 -1.40 -12.20 2.41
CA GLN A 471 -2.21 -11.01 2.67
C GLN A 471 -2.90 -10.45 1.41
N PHE A 472 -2.63 -11.04 0.25
CA PHE A 472 -3.22 -10.62 -1.02
C PHE A 472 -4.60 -11.22 -1.23
N CYS A 473 -5.36 -10.63 -2.16
CA CYS A 473 -6.67 -11.16 -2.54
C CYS A 473 -6.53 -12.49 -3.29
N LEU A 474 -7.50 -13.39 -3.10
CA LEU A 474 -7.63 -14.58 -3.93
C LEU A 474 -7.87 -14.17 -5.40
N GLY A 475 -7.21 -14.84 -6.34
CA GLY A 475 -7.32 -14.52 -7.78
C GLY A 475 -6.43 -13.38 -8.28
N LYS A 476 -5.51 -12.89 -7.41
CA LYS A 476 -4.47 -11.88 -7.73
C LYS A 476 -3.06 -12.44 -7.58
#